data_0bb5b2fb1cce88c346dae318fba56141
#
_entry.id   0bb5b2fb1cce88c346dae318fba56141
#
_cell.length_a   1.000
_cell.length_b   1.000
_cell.length_c   1.000
_cell.angle_alpha   90.00
_cell.angle_beta   90.00
_cell.angle_gamma   90.00
#
_symmetry.space_group_name_H-M   'P 1'
#
loop_
_entity.id
_entity.type
_entity.pdbx_description
1 polymer ?
#
loop_
_entity_poly.entity_id
_entity_poly.type
_entity_poly.pdbx_seq_one_letter_code
_entity_poly.pdbx_strand_id
1 'polypeptide(L)'
;KKKFVAIMMVAAMAASMAACGSDGGSSGTQKGGSSTSTSDVANKDKPLVWFNRQPSNSSTGELDTTALNYNKDTYYVGFDANQGAELQGEMVKEYIEKNIDTIDRNGDGVIGYVLAIGDIGHNDSIARTRGVRKALGTGVDKSGEIDSAPAGTNSDGKAAEVQDGKITVNGKDYVVRELASQEMKNSAGATWDAATAGNAIGTWSSSFGESIDVVVSNNDGMGMSMFNAWSKDNKVPTFGYDANSDAVAAIAEGYGGTISQHADVQAYLTLRVLRNALDGVDIDTGIGTEDDAGNVLSDDVYVYKDDERSYYALNVAVTADNYKDFTDSTVVWAPVSTQLDSAKHPTKKVWLNIYNASDNFLSSTYQPLLQKYDDLLNLDVEYIGGDGQTESNITNRLGNPSQYDAFAINMVKTDNAASYTALLNQ
;
A
#
# COMPACT_ATOMS: atom_id res chain seq x y z
N LYS A 1 26.43 -4.12 -17.74
CA LYS A 1 25.66 -5.37 -17.58
C LYS A 1 26.10 -5.99 -16.25
N LYS A 2 25.47 -5.61 -15.14
CA LYS A 2 25.63 -6.29 -13.84
C LYS A 2 24.33 -7.04 -13.59
N LYS A 3 24.40 -8.34 -13.56
CA LYS A 3 23.29 -9.24 -13.23
C LYS A 3 23.04 -9.13 -11.73
N PHE A 4 21.87 -8.66 -11.33
CA PHE A 4 21.36 -8.83 -9.98
C PHE A 4 20.79 -10.25 -9.87
N VAL A 5 21.26 -10.98 -8.89
CA VAL A 5 20.76 -12.32 -8.56
C VAL A 5 19.65 -12.12 -7.54
N ALA A 6 18.40 -12.35 -7.95
CA ALA A 6 17.28 -12.45 -7.05
C ALA A 6 17.33 -13.81 -6.34
N ILE A 7 17.43 -13.81 -5.03
CA ILE A 7 17.34 -15.02 -4.20
C ILE A 7 15.86 -15.22 -3.88
N MET A 8 15.24 -16.21 -4.54
CA MET A 8 13.94 -16.73 -4.13
C MET A 8 14.12 -17.64 -2.92
N MET A 9 13.53 -17.31 -1.79
CA MET A 9 13.20 -18.27 -0.74
C MET A 9 11.71 -18.61 -0.82
N VAL A 10 11.43 -19.79 -1.30
CA VAL A 10 10.11 -20.41 -1.23
C VAL A 10 10.04 -21.18 0.10
N ALA A 11 9.20 -20.74 1.01
CA ALA A 11 8.81 -21.51 2.18
C ALA A 11 7.40 -22.07 1.97
N ALA A 12 7.32 -23.37 1.71
CA ALA A 12 6.06 -24.10 1.68
C ALA A 12 5.64 -24.42 3.12
N MET A 13 4.42 -24.10 3.53
CA MET A 13 3.78 -24.68 4.70
C MET A 13 2.51 -25.42 4.29
N ALA A 14 2.49 -26.67 4.70
CA ALA A 14 1.46 -27.65 4.40
C ALA A 14 0.24 -27.49 5.31
N ALA A 15 -0.92 -27.78 4.71
CA ALA A 15 -2.21 -27.83 5.34
C ALA A 15 -2.34 -29.00 6.32
N SER A 16 -3.10 -28.82 7.39
CA SER A 16 -3.76 -29.94 8.09
C SER A 16 -5.25 -29.65 8.25
N MET A 17 -6.03 -30.49 7.56
CA MET A 17 -7.48 -30.59 7.74
C MET A 17 -7.81 -31.34 9.03
N ALA A 18 -8.85 -30.92 9.69
CA ALA A 18 -9.67 -31.81 10.54
C ALA A 18 -11.13 -31.48 10.37
N ALA A 19 -11.85 -32.45 9.86
CA ALA A 19 -13.31 -32.49 9.73
C ALA A 19 -13.95 -33.14 10.96
N CYS A 20 -15.16 -32.70 11.34
CA CYS A 20 -16.25 -33.45 11.98
C CYS A 20 -17.45 -32.49 11.99
N GLY A 21 -18.62 -32.75 11.48
CA GLY A 21 -19.43 -33.95 11.38
C GLY A 21 -20.65 -33.85 12.28
N SER A 22 -21.81 -33.78 11.68
CA SER A 22 -23.09 -34.39 11.92
C SER A 22 -24.24 -33.54 12.52
N ASP A 23 -25.26 -33.42 11.72
CA ASP A 23 -26.61 -34.04 11.77
C ASP A 23 -27.75 -33.23 12.40
N GLY A 24 -28.85 -33.17 11.63
CA GLY A 24 -30.18 -33.18 12.16
C GLY A 24 -31.21 -32.26 11.51
N GLY A 25 -31.78 -32.55 10.42
CA GLY A 25 -33.10 -32.96 10.05
C GLY A 25 -34.29 -32.02 10.35
N SER A 26 -35.06 -31.61 9.36
CA SER A 26 -36.44 -32.00 9.08
C SER A 26 -37.16 -31.04 8.12
N SER A 27 -37.63 -31.61 7.07
CA SER A 27 -38.69 -31.33 6.11
C SER A 27 -39.65 -30.14 6.33
N GLY A 28 -39.90 -29.43 5.20
CA GLY A 28 -41.06 -28.57 5.01
C GLY A 28 -41.18 -28.17 3.54
N THR A 29 -41.95 -28.99 2.79
CA THR A 29 -42.28 -28.74 1.39
C THR A 29 -43.22 -27.54 1.27
N GLN A 30 -42.86 -26.52 0.51
CA GLN A 30 -43.85 -25.67 -0.15
C GLN A 30 -43.41 -25.39 -1.60
N LYS A 31 -44.17 -25.92 -2.54
CA LYS A 31 -44.18 -25.53 -3.93
C LYS A 31 -44.79 -24.14 -4.05
N GLY A 32 -44.03 -23.19 -4.52
CA GLY A 32 -44.50 -21.93 -5.04
C GLY A 32 -43.61 -21.58 -6.21
N GLY A 33 -44.04 -21.92 -7.42
CA GLY A 33 -43.36 -21.46 -8.63
C GLY A 33 -43.47 -19.94 -8.73
N SER A 34 -42.41 -19.27 -8.53
CA SER A 34 -42.18 -17.93 -9.07
C SER A 34 -41.01 -18.02 -10.05
N SER A 35 -41.34 -17.92 -11.32
CA SER A 35 -40.36 -17.64 -12.35
C SER A 35 -39.76 -16.27 -12.01
N THR A 36 -38.71 -16.25 -11.21
CA THR A 36 -37.83 -15.09 -11.16
C THR A 36 -37.20 -14.99 -12.53
N SER A 37 -37.72 -14.07 -13.35
CA SER A 37 -36.96 -13.55 -14.48
C SER A 37 -35.57 -13.23 -13.92
N THR A 38 -34.55 -13.87 -14.47
CA THR A 38 -33.18 -13.38 -14.43
C THR A 38 -33.25 -11.99 -15.06
N SER A 39 -33.51 -10.96 -14.22
CA SER A 39 -33.15 -9.61 -14.61
C SER A 39 -31.66 -9.67 -14.83
N ASP A 40 -31.25 -9.56 -16.12
CA ASP A 40 -29.87 -9.31 -16.47
C ASP A 40 -29.41 -8.15 -15.60
N VAL A 41 -28.50 -8.42 -14.67
CA VAL A 41 -27.92 -7.39 -13.83
C VAL A 41 -27.02 -6.60 -14.79
N ALA A 42 -27.49 -5.43 -15.19
CA ALA A 42 -26.99 -4.67 -16.35
C ALA A 42 -25.48 -4.37 -16.33
N ASN A 43 -24.81 -4.58 -15.22
CA ASN A 43 -23.39 -4.27 -15.05
C ASN A 43 -22.53 -5.49 -14.68
N LYS A 44 -23.14 -6.66 -14.56
CA LYS A 44 -22.45 -7.89 -14.10
C LYS A 44 -21.32 -8.35 -15.03
N ASP A 45 -21.40 -8.02 -16.32
CA ASP A 45 -20.40 -8.40 -17.31
C ASP A 45 -19.35 -7.32 -17.59
N LYS A 46 -19.43 -6.17 -16.87
CA LYS A 46 -18.47 -5.08 -17.08
C LYS A 46 -17.18 -5.32 -16.29
N PRO A 47 -16.00 -5.04 -16.89
CA PRO A 47 -14.74 -5.17 -16.20
C PRO A 47 -14.67 -4.34 -14.91
N LEU A 48 -14.04 -4.91 -13.89
CA LEU A 48 -13.80 -4.28 -12.59
C LEU A 48 -12.33 -4.47 -12.19
N VAL A 49 -11.67 -3.37 -11.84
CA VAL A 49 -10.36 -3.41 -11.20
C VAL A 49 -10.44 -2.82 -9.81
N TRP A 50 -10.09 -3.63 -8.80
CA TRP A 50 -9.72 -3.14 -7.50
C TRP A 50 -8.29 -2.62 -7.58
N PHE A 51 -8.03 -1.38 -7.20
CA PHE A 51 -6.69 -0.84 -7.39
C PHE A 51 -6.10 -0.22 -6.12
N ASN A 52 -4.78 -0.22 -6.04
CA ASN A 52 -3.93 0.28 -4.96
C ASN A 52 -4.20 -0.41 -3.62
N ARG A 53 -5.41 -0.30 -3.06
CA ARG A 53 -5.79 -0.97 -1.80
C ARG A 53 -6.30 -2.37 -2.09
N GLN A 54 -5.58 -3.37 -1.61
CA GLN A 54 -5.92 -4.78 -1.80
C GLN A 54 -7.24 -5.11 -1.10
N PRO A 55 -8.22 -5.74 -1.81
CA PRO A 55 -9.32 -6.39 -1.11
C PRO A 55 -8.76 -7.41 -0.13
N SER A 56 -9.06 -7.27 1.14
CA SER A 56 -8.40 -8.08 2.17
C SER A 56 -9.40 -8.71 3.12
N ASN A 57 -9.08 -9.92 3.53
CA ASN A 57 -9.77 -10.56 4.63
C ASN A 57 -9.44 -9.81 5.93
N SER A 58 -10.46 -9.36 6.65
CA SER A 58 -10.30 -8.58 7.88
C SER A 58 -9.56 -9.31 9.01
N SER A 59 -9.54 -10.65 8.97
CA SER A 59 -8.88 -11.47 9.99
C SER A 59 -7.42 -11.77 9.67
N THR A 60 -7.07 -11.96 8.39
CA THR A 60 -5.71 -12.37 7.96
C THR A 60 -4.92 -11.24 7.31
N GLY A 61 -5.58 -10.21 6.77
CA GLY A 61 -4.95 -9.17 5.97
C GLY A 61 -4.53 -9.60 4.56
N GLU A 62 -4.75 -10.88 4.21
CA GLU A 62 -4.44 -11.43 2.89
C GLU A 62 -5.51 -11.07 1.87
N LEU A 63 -5.18 -11.22 0.57
CA LEU A 63 -6.11 -10.98 -0.51
C LEU A 63 -7.40 -11.80 -0.33
N ASP A 64 -8.53 -11.12 -0.30
CA ASP A 64 -9.85 -11.77 -0.37
C ASP A 64 -10.15 -12.11 -1.83
N THR A 65 -9.84 -13.33 -2.22
CA THR A 65 -10.10 -13.83 -3.57
C THR A 65 -11.58 -13.85 -3.93
N THR A 66 -12.49 -13.81 -2.94
CA THR A 66 -13.94 -13.72 -3.20
C THR A 66 -14.32 -12.36 -3.83
N ALA A 67 -13.56 -11.31 -3.54
CA ALA A 67 -13.71 -9.99 -4.16
C ALA A 67 -13.46 -10.02 -5.68
N LEU A 68 -12.70 -11.01 -6.17
CA LEU A 68 -12.40 -11.20 -7.58
C LEU A 68 -13.49 -12.02 -8.31
N ASN A 69 -14.50 -12.52 -7.59
CA ASN A 69 -15.59 -13.33 -8.15
C ASN A 69 -16.79 -12.50 -8.62
N TYR A 70 -16.65 -11.18 -8.75
CA TYR A 70 -17.72 -10.34 -9.31
C TYR A 70 -18.05 -10.78 -10.74
N ASN A 71 -17.04 -10.92 -11.61
CA ASN A 71 -17.12 -11.56 -12.91
C ASN A 71 -15.74 -12.09 -13.36
N LYS A 72 -15.68 -12.65 -14.57
CA LYS A 72 -14.42 -13.18 -15.14
C LYS A 72 -13.36 -12.09 -15.41
N ASP A 73 -13.80 -10.85 -15.59
CA ASP A 73 -12.96 -9.68 -15.91
C ASP A 73 -12.81 -8.78 -14.67
N THR A 74 -12.72 -9.38 -13.48
CA THR A 74 -12.43 -8.72 -12.22
C THR A 74 -10.99 -9.02 -11.79
N TYR A 75 -10.21 -7.95 -11.54
CA TYR A 75 -8.79 -8.03 -11.23
C TYR A 75 -8.44 -7.17 -10.02
N TYR A 76 -7.30 -7.47 -9.40
CA TYR A 76 -6.63 -6.55 -8.49
C TYR A 76 -5.35 -6.02 -9.14
N VAL A 77 -5.10 -4.74 -9.00
CA VAL A 77 -3.86 -4.07 -9.39
C VAL A 77 -3.36 -3.20 -8.25
N GLY A 78 -2.19 -3.50 -7.74
CA GLY A 78 -1.62 -2.74 -6.63
C GLY A 78 -0.19 -3.14 -6.34
N PHE A 79 0.13 -3.26 -5.07
CA PHE A 79 1.43 -3.71 -4.57
C PHE A 79 1.24 -4.74 -3.45
N ASP A 80 2.28 -5.48 -3.13
CA ASP A 80 2.28 -6.38 -1.98
C ASP A 80 2.65 -5.58 -0.71
N ALA A 81 1.63 -5.30 0.13
CA ALA A 81 1.79 -4.50 1.33
C ALA A 81 2.71 -5.16 2.36
N ASN A 82 2.69 -6.49 2.45
CA ASN A 82 3.55 -7.23 3.38
C ASN A 82 5.01 -7.22 2.92
N GLN A 83 5.25 -7.45 1.63
CA GLN A 83 6.59 -7.37 1.05
C GLN A 83 7.18 -5.96 1.18
N GLY A 84 6.39 -4.92 0.90
CA GLY A 84 6.83 -3.54 1.07
C GLY A 84 7.10 -3.16 2.53
N ALA A 85 6.31 -3.69 3.46
CA ALA A 85 6.50 -3.50 4.90
C ALA A 85 7.78 -4.19 5.42
N GLU A 86 8.05 -5.40 4.96
CA GLU A 86 9.31 -6.10 5.27
C GLU A 86 10.51 -5.30 4.73
N LEU A 87 10.40 -4.81 3.50
CA LEU A 87 11.43 -3.99 2.88
C LEU A 87 11.69 -2.68 3.64
N GLN A 88 10.64 -2.02 4.16
CA GLN A 88 10.80 -0.85 5.02
C GLN A 88 11.57 -1.19 6.30
N GLY A 89 11.19 -2.26 6.96
CA GLY A 89 11.87 -2.71 8.18
C GLY A 89 13.34 -3.05 7.94
N GLU A 90 13.65 -3.79 6.87
CA GLU A 90 15.03 -4.13 6.51
C GLU A 90 15.84 -2.88 6.11
N MET A 91 15.26 -1.93 5.39
CA MET A 91 15.91 -0.66 5.07
C MET A 91 16.35 0.12 6.32
N VAL A 92 15.47 0.20 7.33
CA VAL A 92 15.79 0.84 8.62
C VAL A 92 16.92 0.09 9.33
N LYS A 93 16.82 -1.23 9.41
CA LYS A 93 17.82 -2.09 10.05
C LYS A 93 19.18 -1.99 9.37
N GLU A 94 19.22 -2.09 8.02
CA GLU A 94 20.47 -1.94 7.26
C GLU A 94 21.12 -0.58 7.48
N TYR A 95 20.32 0.48 7.57
CA TYR A 95 20.84 1.81 7.89
C TYR A 95 21.49 1.84 9.27
N ILE A 96 20.85 1.27 10.29
CA ILE A 96 21.41 1.15 11.65
C ILE A 96 22.73 0.34 11.60
N GLU A 97 22.75 -0.80 10.91
CA GLU A 97 23.92 -1.65 10.81
C GLU A 97 25.09 -0.96 10.10
N LYS A 98 24.83 -0.23 9.02
CA LYS A 98 25.85 0.56 8.29
C LYS A 98 26.44 1.71 9.13
N ASN A 99 25.66 2.27 10.04
CA ASN A 99 26.03 3.44 10.83
C ASN A 99 26.24 3.12 12.31
N ILE A 100 26.49 1.85 12.66
CA ILE A 100 26.47 1.35 14.04
C ILE A 100 27.44 2.08 14.98
N ASP A 101 28.54 2.61 14.48
CA ASP A 101 29.55 3.33 15.27
C ASP A 101 29.13 4.77 15.62
N THR A 102 28.08 5.30 14.97
CA THR A 102 27.66 6.71 15.10
C THR A 102 26.17 6.89 15.36
N ILE A 103 25.38 5.82 15.21
CA ILE A 103 23.92 5.92 15.30
C ILE A 103 23.43 6.18 16.73
N ASP A 104 24.08 5.60 17.73
CA ASP A 104 23.81 5.84 19.16
C ASP A 104 24.33 7.24 19.53
N ARG A 105 23.42 8.22 19.49
CA ARG A 105 23.76 9.65 19.58
C ARG A 105 24.13 10.11 20.96
N ASN A 106 23.57 9.48 22.00
CA ASN A 106 23.87 9.79 23.40
C ASN A 106 24.91 8.85 24.05
N GLY A 107 25.30 7.77 23.34
CA GLY A 107 26.31 6.81 23.80
C GLY A 107 25.87 5.92 24.93
N ASP A 108 24.56 5.71 25.13
CA ASP A 108 24.02 4.90 26.23
C ASP A 108 23.97 3.38 25.93
N GLY A 109 24.30 2.98 24.71
CA GLY A 109 24.31 1.59 24.27
C GLY A 109 22.93 1.08 23.82
N VAL A 110 21.95 1.96 23.68
CA VAL A 110 20.60 1.67 23.21
C VAL A 110 20.32 2.50 21.97
N ILE A 111 19.88 1.85 20.88
CA ILE A 111 19.44 2.54 19.69
C ILE A 111 17.94 2.80 19.81
N GLY A 112 17.61 4.04 20.09
CA GLY A 112 16.24 4.49 20.34
C GLY A 112 15.53 4.92 19.06
N TYR A 113 14.31 4.44 18.82
CA TYR A 113 13.49 4.92 17.71
C TYR A 113 12.08 5.34 18.16
N VAL A 114 11.47 6.19 17.34
CA VAL A 114 10.05 6.56 17.47
C VAL A 114 9.29 6.21 16.21
N LEU A 115 8.00 5.85 16.33
CA LEU A 115 7.19 5.34 15.22
C LEU A 115 5.88 6.11 15.07
N ALA A 116 5.69 6.73 13.91
CA ALA A 116 4.44 7.35 13.49
C ALA A 116 3.56 6.33 12.76
N ILE A 117 2.44 5.97 13.36
CA ILE A 117 1.47 5.01 12.81
C ILE A 117 0.36 5.77 12.10
N GLY A 118 0.02 5.37 10.86
CA GLY A 118 -0.97 6.07 10.05
C GLY A 118 -2.38 5.92 10.57
N ASP A 119 -2.93 4.71 10.45
CA ASP A 119 -4.29 4.35 10.85
C ASP A 119 -4.31 2.91 11.37
N ILE A 120 -4.74 2.72 12.61
CA ILE A 120 -4.74 1.41 13.28
C ILE A 120 -5.71 0.40 12.64
N GLY A 121 -6.66 0.86 11.85
CA GLY A 121 -7.61 0.02 11.10
C GLY A 121 -7.23 -0.21 9.64
N HIS A 122 -6.10 0.34 9.19
CA HIS A 122 -5.66 0.25 7.80
C HIS A 122 -4.63 -0.87 7.62
N ASN A 123 -4.88 -1.80 6.70
CA ASN A 123 -3.99 -2.96 6.50
C ASN A 123 -2.54 -2.60 6.24
N ASP A 124 -2.27 -1.59 5.39
CA ASP A 124 -0.91 -1.16 5.11
C ASP A 124 -0.22 -0.59 6.36
N SER A 125 -0.94 0.18 7.17
CA SER A 125 -0.42 0.72 8.43
C SER A 125 -0.07 -0.40 9.41
N ILE A 126 -0.95 -1.41 9.53
CA ILE A 126 -0.72 -2.61 10.31
C ILE A 126 0.53 -3.35 9.81
N ALA A 127 0.61 -3.59 8.50
CA ALA A 127 1.73 -4.29 7.88
C ALA A 127 3.05 -3.53 8.09
N ARG A 128 3.09 -2.21 7.78
CA ARG A 128 4.28 -1.36 7.92
C ARG A 128 4.77 -1.28 9.36
N THR A 129 3.87 -1.15 10.34
CA THR A 129 4.22 -1.14 11.77
C THR A 129 4.83 -2.49 12.19
N ARG A 130 4.21 -3.61 11.78
CA ARG A 130 4.73 -4.95 12.05
C ARG A 130 6.07 -5.22 11.36
N GLY A 131 6.22 -4.80 10.10
CA GLY A 131 7.46 -4.96 9.34
C GLY A 131 8.65 -4.29 10.02
N VAL A 132 8.50 -3.06 10.47
CA VAL A 132 9.53 -2.33 11.23
C VAL A 132 9.87 -3.04 12.54
N ARG A 133 8.86 -3.36 13.36
CA ARG A 133 9.05 -4.05 14.64
C ARG A 133 9.69 -5.42 14.47
N LYS A 134 9.29 -6.17 13.43
CA LYS A 134 9.88 -7.47 13.09
C LYS A 134 11.36 -7.36 12.76
N ALA A 135 11.73 -6.44 11.89
CA ALA A 135 13.12 -6.25 11.48
C ALA A 135 14.03 -5.79 12.63
N LEU A 136 13.50 -4.94 13.51
CA LEU A 136 14.22 -4.42 14.67
C LEU A 136 14.14 -5.35 15.89
N GLY A 137 13.36 -6.42 15.83
CA GLY A 137 13.18 -7.39 16.91
C GLY A 137 12.35 -6.86 18.09
N THR A 138 11.59 -5.78 17.88
CA THR A 138 10.74 -5.17 18.90
C THR A 138 9.29 -5.61 18.77
N GLY A 139 8.44 -5.28 19.74
CA GLY A 139 6.99 -5.41 19.64
C GLY A 139 6.44 -6.83 19.71
N VAL A 140 7.21 -7.80 20.18
CA VAL A 140 6.73 -9.17 20.39
C VAL A 140 5.85 -9.20 21.63
N ASP A 141 4.61 -9.62 21.48
CA ASP A 141 3.65 -9.77 22.59
C ASP A 141 3.88 -11.08 23.37
N LYS A 142 3.03 -11.33 24.37
CA LYS A 142 3.10 -12.56 25.20
C LYS A 142 2.76 -13.83 24.44
N SER A 143 2.10 -13.73 23.29
CA SER A 143 1.79 -14.86 22.41
C SER A 143 2.93 -15.20 21.46
N GLY A 144 3.91 -14.31 21.32
CA GLY A 144 5.00 -14.40 20.35
C GLY A 144 4.68 -13.73 19.01
N GLU A 145 3.55 -13.04 18.92
CA GLU A 145 3.17 -12.27 17.73
C GLU A 145 3.64 -10.82 17.84
N ILE A 146 3.82 -10.18 16.68
CA ILE A 146 4.24 -8.78 16.62
C ILE A 146 3.00 -7.89 16.56
N ASP A 147 2.85 -7.03 17.58
CA ASP A 147 1.74 -6.09 17.66
C ASP A 147 1.91 -4.94 16.66
N SER A 148 0.79 -4.45 16.14
CA SER A 148 0.70 -3.26 15.28
C SER A 148 0.05 -2.06 15.98
N ALA A 149 -0.41 -2.22 17.22
CA ALA A 149 -1.05 -1.15 17.96
C ALA A 149 -0.04 -0.04 18.34
N PRO A 150 -0.48 1.23 18.46
CA PRO A 150 0.31 2.28 19.05
C PRO A 150 0.51 2.00 20.53
N ALA A 151 1.74 2.09 21.00
CA ALA A 151 2.07 1.75 22.38
C ALA A 151 2.24 2.98 23.30
N GLY A 152 2.15 4.19 22.76
CA GLY A 152 2.41 5.41 23.54
C GLY A 152 3.84 5.42 24.09
N THR A 153 3.99 5.82 25.34
CA THR A 153 5.26 5.80 26.07
C THR A 153 4.99 5.50 27.54
N ASN A 154 5.92 4.86 28.24
CA ASN A 154 5.83 4.58 29.66
C ASN A 154 6.84 5.44 30.50
N SER A 155 6.82 5.24 31.80
CA SER A 155 7.70 5.98 32.76
C SER A 155 9.20 5.68 32.58
N ASP A 156 9.54 4.57 31.94
CA ASP A 156 10.92 4.14 31.67
C ASP A 156 11.48 4.69 30.37
N GLY A 157 10.73 5.59 29.70
CA GLY A 157 11.13 6.22 28.46
C GLY A 157 11.12 5.29 27.25
N LYS A 158 10.29 4.25 27.26
CA LYS A 158 10.03 3.36 26.12
C LYS A 158 8.54 3.24 25.86
N ALA A 159 8.17 2.78 24.68
CA ALA A 159 6.79 2.51 24.37
C ALA A 159 6.21 1.45 25.32
N ALA A 160 4.99 1.69 25.80
CA ALA A 160 4.33 0.76 26.69
C ALA A 160 4.11 -0.59 25.99
N GLU A 161 4.36 -1.68 26.73
CA GLU A 161 4.13 -3.06 26.24
C GLU A 161 4.96 -3.49 25.02
N VAL A 162 5.90 -2.67 24.55
CA VAL A 162 6.84 -3.04 23.48
C VAL A 162 8.15 -3.50 24.12
N GLN A 163 8.57 -4.72 23.78
CA GLN A 163 9.84 -5.26 24.25
C GLN A 163 11.01 -4.65 23.49
N ASP A 164 12.17 -4.54 24.16
CA ASP A 164 13.41 -4.17 23.49
C ASP A 164 13.82 -5.27 22.51
N GLY A 165 14.26 -4.84 21.33
CA GLY A 165 14.85 -5.70 20.32
C GLY A 165 16.36 -5.77 20.41
N LYS A 166 16.92 -6.50 19.44
CA LYS A 166 18.37 -6.69 19.34
C LYS A 166 18.83 -6.78 17.90
N ILE A 167 19.87 -6.03 17.58
CA ILE A 167 20.61 -6.15 16.32
C ILE A 167 22.03 -6.60 16.62
N THR A 168 22.54 -7.56 15.85
CA THR A 168 23.90 -8.06 16.00
C THR A 168 24.77 -7.62 14.82
N VAL A 169 25.79 -6.81 15.09
CA VAL A 169 26.75 -6.32 14.09
C VAL A 169 28.16 -6.73 14.48
N ASN A 170 28.90 -7.35 13.59
CA ASN A 170 30.27 -7.82 13.82
C ASN A 170 30.42 -8.66 15.11
N GLY A 171 29.39 -9.45 15.44
CA GLY A 171 29.39 -10.32 16.62
C GLY A 171 29.11 -9.59 17.95
N LYS A 172 28.81 -8.29 17.94
CA LYS A 172 28.38 -7.51 19.08
C LYS A 172 26.87 -7.25 18.99
N ASP A 173 26.17 -7.45 20.11
CA ASP A 173 24.76 -7.18 20.26
C ASP A 173 24.52 -5.74 20.69
N TYR A 174 23.54 -5.10 20.05
CA TYR A 174 23.05 -3.76 20.37
C TYR A 174 21.57 -3.85 20.71
N VAL A 175 21.16 -3.17 21.78
CA VAL A 175 19.74 -3.06 22.16
C VAL A 175 19.07 -2.06 21.23
N VAL A 176 17.87 -2.41 20.74
CA VAL A 176 17.00 -1.50 20.00
C VAL A 176 15.73 -1.28 20.79
N ARG A 177 15.32 -0.02 20.95
CA ARG A 177 14.18 0.35 21.78
C ARG A 177 13.20 1.25 21.05
N GLU A 178 11.93 0.86 21.06
CA GLU A 178 10.84 1.77 20.71
C GLU A 178 10.58 2.71 21.89
N LEU A 179 10.88 3.99 21.70
CA LEU A 179 10.71 5.02 22.74
C LEU A 179 9.27 5.48 22.83
N ALA A 180 8.63 5.65 21.68
CA ALA A 180 7.22 6.01 21.56
C ALA A 180 6.64 5.60 20.23
N SER A 181 5.34 5.30 20.21
CA SER A 181 4.54 5.18 18.99
C SER A 181 3.14 5.72 19.21
N GLN A 182 2.57 6.31 18.16
CA GLN A 182 1.25 6.92 18.21
C GLN A 182 0.58 6.84 16.85
N GLU A 183 -0.77 6.65 16.85
CA GLU A 183 -1.60 6.88 15.68
C GLU A 183 -1.64 8.37 15.34
N MET A 184 -1.33 8.73 14.10
CA MET A 184 -1.34 10.12 13.64
C MET A 184 -2.75 10.51 13.20
N LYS A 185 -3.60 10.74 14.21
CA LYS A 185 -5.01 11.08 14.08
C LYS A 185 -5.27 12.44 14.67
N ASN A 186 -5.87 13.34 13.91
CA ASN A 186 -6.21 14.67 14.39
C ASN A 186 -7.52 14.70 15.19
N SER A 187 -7.83 15.84 15.78
CA SER A 187 -9.03 16.03 16.61
C SER A 187 -10.35 15.88 15.85
N ALA A 188 -10.34 16.00 14.53
CA ALA A 188 -11.50 15.77 13.66
C ALA A 188 -11.67 14.28 13.29
N GLY A 189 -10.72 13.41 13.70
CA GLY A 189 -10.78 11.98 13.44
C GLY A 189 -10.08 11.55 12.14
N ALA A 190 -9.50 12.46 11.37
CA ALA A 190 -8.73 12.10 10.17
C ALA A 190 -7.37 11.51 10.58
N THR A 191 -7.03 10.39 9.97
CA THR A 191 -5.79 9.64 10.16
C THR A 191 -4.74 10.01 9.11
N TRP A 192 -3.52 9.50 9.23
CA TRP A 192 -2.37 9.84 8.38
C TRP A 192 -2.03 11.34 8.42
N ASP A 193 -2.35 12.01 9.54
CA ASP A 193 -2.27 13.47 9.67
C ASP A 193 -0.84 13.95 9.89
N ALA A 194 -0.28 14.62 8.88
CA ALA A 194 1.08 15.14 8.89
C ALA A 194 1.31 16.20 9.99
N ALA A 195 0.30 17.03 10.30
CA ALA A 195 0.43 18.04 11.35
C ALA A 195 0.51 17.39 12.73
N THR A 196 -0.27 16.34 12.97
CA THR A 196 -0.19 15.55 14.21
C THR A 196 1.20 14.91 14.35
N ALA A 197 1.76 14.37 13.25
CA ALA A 197 3.12 13.80 13.25
C ALA A 197 4.19 14.85 13.58
N GLY A 198 4.11 16.05 12.99
CA GLY A 198 5.01 17.16 13.29
C GLY A 198 4.92 17.61 14.75
N ASN A 199 3.74 17.63 15.35
CA ASN A 199 3.54 17.92 16.77
C ASN A 199 4.09 16.81 17.67
N ALA A 200 3.89 15.55 17.27
CA ALA A 200 4.38 14.38 18.01
C ALA A 200 5.91 14.40 18.13
N ILE A 201 6.63 14.63 17.03
CA ILE A 201 8.11 14.70 17.08
C ILE A 201 8.61 15.85 17.92
N GLY A 202 7.92 16.99 17.96
CA GLY A 202 8.22 18.11 18.84
C GLY A 202 8.13 17.70 20.33
N THR A 203 7.10 16.95 20.69
CA THR A 203 6.91 16.40 22.03
C THR A 203 7.95 15.35 22.36
N TRP A 204 8.17 14.39 21.47
CA TRP A 204 9.11 13.29 21.66
C TRP A 204 10.57 13.79 21.76
N SER A 205 10.96 14.74 20.90
CA SER A 205 12.31 15.32 20.94
C SER A 205 12.56 16.11 22.26
N SER A 206 11.51 16.68 22.83
CA SER A 206 11.60 17.33 24.14
C SER A 206 11.71 16.33 25.28
N SER A 207 11.07 15.16 25.17
CA SER A 207 11.04 14.14 26.22
C SER A 207 12.28 13.25 26.21
N PHE A 208 12.75 12.84 25.02
CA PHE A 208 13.81 11.85 24.86
C PHE A 208 15.15 12.46 24.41
N GLY A 209 15.13 13.63 23.81
CA GLY A 209 16.37 14.34 23.43
C GLY A 209 17.22 13.53 22.44
N GLU A 210 18.47 13.28 22.83
CA GLU A 210 19.46 12.55 22.03
C GLU A 210 19.30 11.04 22.10
N SER A 211 18.35 10.52 22.90
CA SER A 211 17.99 9.08 22.86
C SER A 211 17.17 8.72 21.64
N ILE A 212 16.68 9.67 20.83
CA ILE A 212 16.06 9.37 19.54
C ILE A 212 17.17 9.30 18.50
N ASP A 213 17.48 8.11 18.03
CA ASP A 213 18.49 7.84 17.03
C ASP A 213 17.89 7.65 15.64
N VAL A 214 16.63 7.20 15.58
CA VAL A 214 15.90 6.93 14.33
C VAL A 214 14.45 7.36 14.47
N VAL A 215 13.90 7.90 13.39
CA VAL A 215 12.47 8.20 13.25
C VAL A 215 11.90 7.33 12.14
N VAL A 216 10.81 6.63 12.41
CA VAL A 216 10.12 5.81 11.40
C VAL A 216 8.68 6.29 11.26
N SER A 217 8.20 6.33 10.04
CA SER A 217 6.83 6.73 9.71
C SER A 217 6.19 5.73 8.74
N ASN A 218 4.92 5.48 8.91
CA ASN A 218 4.18 4.62 7.98
C ASN A 218 4.03 5.24 6.57
N ASN A 219 4.21 6.56 6.40
CA ASN A 219 4.28 7.19 5.08
C ASN A 219 5.17 8.43 5.06
N ASP A 220 5.50 8.92 3.87
CA ASP A 220 6.35 10.09 3.67
C ASP A 220 5.68 11.39 4.12
N GLY A 221 4.37 11.54 3.95
CA GLY A 221 3.68 12.77 4.35
C GLY A 221 3.87 13.08 5.84
N MET A 222 3.72 12.08 6.70
CA MET A 222 4.01 12.19 8.13
C MET A 222 5.51 12.25 8.39
N GLY A 223 6.30 11.41 7.72
CA GLY A 223 7.76 11.36 7.86
C GLY A 223 8.42 12.70 7.54
N MET A 224 8.06 13.34 6.44
CA MET A 224 8.56 14.66 6.05
C MET A 224 8.13 15.76 7.02
N SER A 225 6.90 15.69 7.55
CA SER A 225 6.47 16.61 8.59
C SER A 225 7.32 16.50 9.86
N MET A 226 7.66 15.27 10.28
CA MET A 226 8.55 15.02 11.43
C MET A 226 10.00 15.47 11.14
N PHE A 227 10.53 15.16 9.96
CA PHE A 227 11.87 15.54 9.52
C PHE A 227 12.05 17.06 9.50
N ASN A 228 11.04 17.79 8.99
CA ASN A 228 11.05 19.25 8.93
C ASN A 228 10.82 19.89 10.29
N ALA A 229 10.00 19.30 11.17
CA ALA A 229 9.73 19.80 12.51
C ALA A 229 10.88 19.52 13.52
N TRP A 230 11.83 18.67 13.17
CA TRP A 230 13.00 18.41 14.02
C TRP A 230 13.83 19.67 14.19
N SER A 231 13.80 20.23 15.40
CA SER A 231 14.32 21.57 15.71
C SER A 231 15.78 21.60 16.16
N LYS A 232 16.46 20.46 16.20
CA LYS A 232 17.87 20.36 16.65
C LYS A 232 18.82 20.40 15.45
N ASP A 233 20.04 20.85 15.68
CA ASP A 233 21.06 21.07 14.63
C ASP A 233 21.44 19.79 13.88
N ASN A 234 21.43 18.63 14.56
CA ASN A 234 21.71 17.33 13.94
C ASN A 234 20.40 16.63 13.58
N LYS A 235 20.06 16.59 12.30
CA LYS A 235 18.92 15.83 11.79
C LYS A 235 19.03 14.37 12.23
N VAL A 236 17.90 13.77 12.58
CA VAL A 236 17.79 12.34 12.85
C VAL A 236 17.34 11.65 11.56
N PRO A 237 17.96 10.53 11.17
CA PRO A 237 17.51 9.79 9.99
C PRO A 237 16.05 9.40 10.17
N THR A 238 15.24 9.81 9.20
CA THR A 238 13.80 9.59 9.17
C THR A 238 13.45 8.72 7.98
N PHE A 239 12.64 7.70 8.20
CA PHE A 239 12.25 6.74 7.17
C PHE A 239 10.75 6.80 6.96
N GLY A 240 10.33 6.79 5.68
CA GLY A 240 8.95 6.84 5.28
C GLY A 240 8.56 5.72 4.33
N TYR A 241 7.51 5.98 3.58
CA TYR A 241 6.94 5.08 2.58
C TYR A 241 6.19 5.93 1.55
N ASP A 242 6.10 5.52 0.31
CA ASP A 242 5.41 6.08 -0.87
C ASP A 242 6.35 6.70 -1.91
N ALA A 243 7.61 6.98 -1.57
CA ALA A 243 8.59 7.68 -2.41
C ALA A 243 8.04 9.00 -2.98
N ASN A 244 7.40 9.80 -2.14
CA ASN A 244 6.98 11.14 -2.52
C ASN A 244 8.19 11.98 -2.93
N SER A 245 8.03 12.82 -3.95
CA SER A 245 9.14 13.56 -4.57
C SER A 245 9.94 14.44 -3.60
N ASP A 246 9.27 15.01 -2.60
CA ASP A 246 9.90 15.81 -1.54
C ASP A 246 10.71 14.93 -0.58
N ALA A 247 10.22 13.75 -0.21
CA ALA A 247 10.94 12.79 0.62
C ALA A 247 12.16 12.22 -0.11
N VAL A 248 12.02 11.85 -1.39
CA VAL A 248 13.13 11.38 -2.21
C VAL A 248 14.21 12.45 -2.35
N ALA A 249 13.84 13.72 -2.59
CA ALA A 249 14.77 14.84 -2.65
C ALA A 249 15.48 15.07 -1.30
N ALA A 250 14.77 14.91 -0.18
CA ALA A 250 15.31 15.10 1.17
C ALA A 250 16.31 14.01 1.58
N ILE A 251 16.44 12.91 0.85
CA ILE A 251 17.50 11.90 1.08
C ILE A 251 18.88 12.55 0.96
N ALA A 252 19.08 13.49 0.03
CA ALA A 252 20.30 14.26 -0.08
C ALA A 252 20.59 15.17 1.14
N GLU A 253 19.56 15.45 1.96
CA GLU A 253 19.62 16.31 3.14
C GLU A 253 19.61 15.52 4.46
N GLY A 254 19.66 14.17 4.40
CA GLY A 254 19.72 13.28 5.56
C GLY A 254 18.39 12.60 5.92
N TYR A 255 17.36 12.64 5.05
CA TYR A 255 16.24 11.71 5.14
C TYR A 255 16.76 10.29 4.88
N GLY A 256 16.46 9.34 5.76
CA GLY A 256 17.10 8.02 5.75
C GLY A 256 16.72 7.17 4.55
N GLY A 257 15.47 7.27 4.11
CA GLY A 257 14.96 6.53 2.96
C GLY A 257 13.44 6.39 2.96
N THR A 258 12.92 5.86 1.88
CA THR A 258 11.49 5.60 1.67
C THR A 258 11.28 4.35 0.83
N ILE A 259 10.06 3.85 0.74
CA ILE A 259 9.71 2.73 -0.15
C ILE A 259 8.90 3.25 -1.32
N SER A 260 9.36 3.01 -2.52
CA SER A 260 8.56 3.19 -3.73
C SER A 260 7.67 1.98 -3.94
N GLN A 261 6.39 2.20 -4.12
CA GLN A 261 5.43 1.20 -4.56
C GLN A 261 5.16 1.28 -6.08
N HIS A 262 6.00 1.97 -6.82
CA HIS A 262 5.90 2.20 -8.27
C HIS A 262 4.50 2.64 -8.70
N ALA A 263 4.11 3.82 -8.25
CA ALA A 263 2.79 4.40 -8.53
C ALA A 263 2.49 4.54 -10.03
N ASP A 264 3.50 4.81 -10.84
CA ASP A 264 3.40 4.91 -12.31
C ASP A 264 3.09 3.55 -12.95
N VAL A 265 3.74 2.48 -12.47
CA VAL A 265 3.47 1.10 -12.90
C VAL A 265 2.05 0.69 -12.51
N GLN A 266 1.65 0.94 -11.25
CA GLN A 266 0.30 0.65 -10.78
C GLN A 266 -0.76 1.40 -11.58
N ALA A 267 -0.57 2.70 -11.84
CA ALA A 267 -1.51 3.52 -12.59
C ALA A 267 -1.70 3.00 -14.03
N TYR A 268 -0.59 2.69 -14.71
CA TYR A 268 -0.65 2.08 -16.04
C TYR A 268 -1.35 0.74 -16.02
N LEU A 269 -0.94 -0.19 -15.15
CA LEU A 269 -1.54 -1.52 -15.03
C LEU A 269 -3.05 -1.44 -14.75
N THR A 270 -3.49 -0.53 -13.87
CA THR A 270 -4.91 -0.35 -13.53
C THR A 270 -5.74 -0.07 -14.78
N LEU A 271 -5.32 0.89 -15.59
CA LEU A 271 -6.07 1.28 -16.78
C LEU A 271 -5.84 0.33 -17.95
N ARG A 272 -4.64 -0.27 -18.07
CA ARG A 272 -4.34 -1.22 -19.13
C ARG A 272 -5.13 -2.52 -19.00
N VAL A 273 -5.22 -3.06 -17.80
CA VAL A 273 -6.05 -4.24 -17.51
C VAL A 273 -7.52 -4.00 -17.88
N LEU A 274 -8.06 -2.81 -17.51
CA LEU A 274 -9.42 -2.44 -17.94
C LEU A 274 -9.54 -2.36 -19.46
N ARG A 275 -8.56 -1.73 -20.12
CA ARG A 275 -8.58 -1.59 -21.58
C ARG A 275 -8.56 -2.96 -22.28
N ASN A 276 -7.70 -3.87 -21.84
CA ASN A 276 -7.60 -5.21 -22.40
C ASN A 276 -8.89 -6.02 -22.21
N ALA A 277 -9.48 -5.96 -21.02
CA ALA A 277 -10.75 -6.61 -20.74
C ALA A 277 -11.91 -6.04 -21.58
N LEU A 278 -11.94 -4.72 -21.79
CA LEU A 278 -12.93 -4.04 -22.63
C LEU A 278 -12.79 -4.39 -24.12
N ASP A 279 -11.57 -4.62 -24.59
CA ASP A 279 -11.30 -5.00 -25.96
C ASP A 279 -11.45 -6.52 -26.19
N GLY A 280 -11.52 -7.31 -25.12
CA GLY A 280 -11.56 -8.76 -25.17
C GLY A 280 -10.27 -9.38 -25.74
N VAL A 281 -9.14 -8.71 -25.56
CA VAL A 281 -7.80 -9.19 -25.91
C VAL A 281 -7.14 -9.90 -24.75
N ASP A 282 -5.96 -10.49 -24.99
CA ASP A 282 -5.17 -11.09 -23.92
C ASP A 282 -4.86 -10.03 -22.84
N ILE A 283 -5.03 -10.40 -21.56
CA ILE A 283 -4.86 -9.48 -20.45
C ILE A 283 -3.42 -8.96 -20.32
N ASP A 284 -2.48 -9.69 -20.88
CA ASP A 284 -1.06 -9.38 -20.92
C ASP A 284 -0.65 -8.38 -22.03
N THR A 285 -1.57 -8.04 -22.95
CA THR A 285 -1.30 -7.12 -24.07
C THR A 285 -0.90 -5.75 -23.57
N GLY A 286 0.25 -5.23 -24.02
CA GLY A 286 0.84 -3.96 -23.56
C GLY A 286 1.43 -4.02 -22.13
N ILE A 287 1.42 -5.21 -21.51
CA ILE A 287 2.02 -5.48 -20.19
C ILE A 287 3.25 -6.37 -20.40
N GLY A 288 3.11 -7.68 -20.51
CA GLY A 288 4.22 -8.59 -20.80
C GLY A 288 4.42 -8.84 -22.29
N THR A 289 3.42 -8.54 -23.11
CA THR A 289 3.50 -8.60 -24.58
C THR A 289 3.25 -7.24 -25.20
N GLU A 290 3.94 -6.94 -26.30
CA GLU A 290 3.80 -5.66 -27.00
C GLU A 290 2.38 -5.50 -27.58
N ASP A 291 1.78 -4.32 -27.44
CA ASP A 291 0.51 -3.99 -28.09
C ASP A 291 0.73 -3.50 -29.53
N ASP A 292 -0.36 -3.21 -30.25
CA ASP A 292 -0.31 -2.77 -31.65
C ASP A 292 0.20 -1.32 -31.83
N ALA A 293 0.42 -0.59 -30.75
CA ALA A 293 1.08 0.72 -30.72
C ALA A 293 2.55 0.64 -30.29
N GLY A 294 3.06 -0.55 -29.99
CA GLY A 294 4.42 -0.78 -29.56
C GLY A 294 4.66 -0.51 -28.08
N ASN A 295 3.60 -0.43 -27.26
CA ASN A 295 3.78 -0.31 -25.82
C ASN A 295 3.98 -1.69 -25.19
N VAL A 296 4.90 -1.78 -24.24
CA VAL A 296 5.13 -2.96 -23.38
C VAL A 296 5.72 -2.50 -22.06
N LEU A 297 5.29 -3.13 -20.98
CA LEU A 297 5.88 -2.93 -19.66
C LEU A 297 6.98 -3.97 -19.43
N SER A 298 8.06 -3.59 -18.75
CA SER A 298 9.12 -4.54 -18.40
C SER A 298 8.65 -5.50 -17.29
N ASP A 299 9.03 -6.77 -17.38
CA ASP A 299 8.71 -7.82 -16.40
C ASP A 299 9.47 -7.70 -15.08
N ASP A 300 10.43 -6.77 -14.99
CA ASP A 300 11.21 -6.49 -13.78
C ASP A 300 10.56 -5.46 -12.84
N VAL A 301 9.40 -4.91 -13.18
CA VAL A 301 8.70 -3.91 -12.34
C VAL A 301 7.37 -4.39 -11.77
N TYR A 302 6.91 -5.58 -12.14
CA TYR A 302 5.66 -6.16 -11.62
C TYR A 302 5.73 -7.70 -11.51
N VAL A 303 4.77 -8.26 -10.78
CA VAL A 303 4.49 -9.70 -10.74
C VAL A 303 3.01 -9.90 -11.04
N TYR A 304 2.68 -10.82 -11.94
CA TYR A 304 1.31 -11.29 -12.16
C TYR A 304 1.11 -12.66 -11.51
N LYS A 305 0.04 -12.79 -10.74
CA LYS A 305 -0.42 -14.05 -10.15
C LYS A 305 -1.75 -14.43 -10.80
N ASP A 306 -1.69 -15.40 -11.68
CA ASP A 306 -2.83 -15.83 -12.50
C ASP A 306 -3.97 -16.42 -11.66
N ASP A 307 -3.65 -17.23 -10.67
CA ASP A 307 -4.61 -17.83 -9.72
C ASP A 307 -5.33 -16.78 -8.86
N GLU A 308 -4.71 -15.63 -8.63
CA GLU A 308 -5.27 -14.48 -7.94
C GLU A 308 -5.83 -13.43 -8.89
N ARG A 309 -5.63 -13.53 -10.20
CA ARG A 309 -5.93 -12.47 -11.20
C ARG A 309 -5.44 -11.10 -10.75
N SER A 310 -4.20 -11.04 -10.24
CA SER A 310 -3.66 -9.87 -9.58
C SER A 310 -2.30 -9.47 -10.12
N TYR A 311 -2.14 -8.17 -10.40
CA TYR A 311 -0.89 -7.55 -10.76
C TYR A 311 -0.34 -6.78 -9.55
N TYR A 312 0.88 -7.09 -9.18
CA TYR A 312 1.60 -6.45 -8.08
C TYR A 312 2.80 -5.68 -8.63
N ALA A 313 2.74 -4.34 -8.59
CA ALA A 313 3.94 -3.54 -8.82
C ALA A 313 4.96 -3.84 -7.71
N LEU A 314 6.24 -3.96 -8.07
CA LEU A 314 7.29 -4.31 -7.12
C LEU A 314 7.61 -3.10 -6.22
N ASN A 315 7.72 -3.35 -4.91
CA ASN A 315 8.21 -2.35 -4.00
C ASN A 315 9.75 -2.26 -4.07
N VAL A 316 10.29 -1.05 -3.96
CA VAL A 316 11.73 -0.78 -3.98
C VAL A 316 12.10 0.15 -2.84
N ALA A 317 13.13 -0.20 -2.07
CA ALA A 317 13.73 0.71 -1.11
C ALA A 317 14.50 1.82 -1.83
N VAL A 318 14.17 3.06 -1.51
CA VAL A 318 14.81 4.27 -2.05
C VAL A 318 15.68 4.87 -0.96
N THR A 319 16.98 4.82 -1.16
CA THR A 319 18.00 5.22 -0.18
C THR A 319 19.04 6.13 -0.84
N ALA A 320 20.06 6.53 -0.09
CA ALA A 320 21.18 7.31 -0.62
C ALA A 320 21.89 6.63 -1.82
N ASP A 321 21.76 5.31 -1.95
CA ASP A 321 22.43 4.54 -3.00
C ASP A 321 21.73 4.66 -4.37
N ASN A 322 20.39 4.94 -4.41
CA ASN A 322 19.60 4.91 -5.65
C ASN A 322 18.56 6.05 -5.80
N TYR A 323 18.42 6.96 -4.83
CA TYR A 323 17.39 8.03 -4.89
C TYR A 323 17.48 8.88 -6.18
N LYS A 324 18.63 8.95 -6.82
CA LYS A 324 18.82 9.71 -8.07
C LYS A 324 18.00 9.13 -9.21
N ASP A 325 17.78 7.81 -9.24
CA ASP A 325 16.95 7.18 -10.26
C ASP A 325 15.46 7.57 -10.10
N PHE A 326 15.06 7.99 -8.91
CA PHE A 326 13.71 8.46 -8.59
C PHE A 326 13.55 9.99 -8.71
N THR A 327 14.63 10.73 -8.81
CA THR A 327 14.65 12.18 -9.09
C THR A 327 14.97 12.51 -10.54
N ASP A 328 15.51 11.57 -11.30
CA ASP A 328 15.84 11.73 -12.70
C ASP A 328 14.59 11.50 -13.56
N SER A 329 14.03 12.58 -14.12
CA SER A 329 12.85 12.51 -14.99
C SER A 329 13.06 11.71 -16.29
N THR A 330 14.29 11.31 -16.60
CA THR A 330 14.60 10.44 -17.76
C THR A 330 14.47 8.96 -17.42
N VAL A 331 14.44 8.60 -16.13
CA VAL A 331 14.16 7.25 -15.67
C VAL A 331 12.65 7.08 -15.61
N VAL A 332 12.11 6.19 -16.41
CA VAL A 332 10.68 5.91 -16.51
C VAL A 332 10.45 4.42 -16.30
N TRP A 333 9.73 4.07 -15.25
CA TRP A 333 9.46 2.67 -14.87
C TRP A 333 8.32 2.06 -15.69
N ALA A 334 7.37 2.89 -16.17
CA ALA A 334 6.35 2.51 -17.14
C ALA A 334 6.57 3.29 -18.45
N PRO A 335 7.48 2.83 -19.34
CA PRO A 335 7.93 3.59 -20.53
C PRO A 335 6.92 3.53 -21.69
N VAL A 336 5.65 3.70 -21.39
CA VAL A 336 4.54 3.69 -22.35
C VAL A 336 4.17 5.13 -22.71
N SER A 337 4.20 5.45 -23.98
CA SER A 337 4.01 6.84 -24.46
C SER A 337 3.22 6.94 -25.78
N THR A 338 2.92 5.81 -26.43
CA THR A 338 2.21 5.80 -27.69
C THR A 338 0.73 5.57 -27.47
N GLN A 339 -0.09 6.51 -27.95
CA GLN A 339 -1.55 6.37 -27.87
C GLN A 339 -2.05 5.24 -28.77
N LEU A 340 -3.01 4.48 -28.26
CA LEU A 340 -3.71 3.45 -29.05
C LEU A 340 -4.48 4.09 -30.21
N ASP A 341 -4.54 3.40 -31.34
CA ASP A 341 -5.34 3.81 -32.50
C ASP A 341 -6.84 3.77 -32.15
N SER A 342 -7.49 4.92 -32.11
CA SER A 342 -8.90 5.06 -31.75
C SER A 342 -9.86 4.37 -32.73
N ALA A 343 -9.41 4.07 -33.96
CA ALA A 343 -10.20 3.29 -34.92
C ALA A 343 -10.27 1.81 -34.53
N LYS A 344 -9.24 1.29 -33.86
CA LYS A 344 -9.18 -0.08 -33.35
C LYS A 344 -9.65 -0.18 -31.90
N HIS A 345 -9.33 0.84 -31.12
CA HIS A 345 -9.62 0.93 -29.70
C HIS A 345 -10.52 2.15 -29.42
N PRO A 346 -11.82 2.06 -29.70
CA PRO A 346 -12.74 3.19 -29.51
C PRO A 346 -12.81 3.58 -28.04
N THR A 347 -13.02 4.88 -27.78
CA THR A 347 -13.11 5.44 -26.43
C THR A 347 -14.16 4.70 -25.60
N LYS A 348 -13.80 4.37 -24.36
CA LYS A 348 -14.63 3.69 -23.38
C LYS A 348 -14.75 4.53 -22.11
N LYS A 349 -15.94 4.55 -21.52
CA LYS A 349 -16.22 5.33 -20.32
C LYS A 349 -15.97 4.51 -19.07
N VAL A 350 -15.11 5.02 -18.17
CA VAL A 350 -14.72 4.35 -16.92
C VAL A 350 -15.12 5.21 -15.73
N TRP A 351 -15.76 4.62 -14.73
CA TRP A 351 -15.90 5.21 -13.42
C TRP A 351 -14.74 4.78 -12.53
N LEU A 352 -14.01 5.76 -11.97
CA LEU A 352 -12.88 5.50 -11.10
C LEU A 352 -13.02 6.31 -9.81
N ASN A 353 -13.04 5.63 -8.66
CA ASN A 353 -13.04 6.33 -7.40
C ASN A 353 -11.66 6.34 -6.73
N ILE A 354 -11.39 7.44 -6.02
CA ILE A 354 -10.29 7.58 -5.08
C ILE A 354 -10.90 7.74 -3.69
N TYR A 355 -10.55 6.87 -2.74
CA TYR A 355 -11.22 6.81 -1.44
C TYR A 355 -11.06 8.08 -0.62
N ASN A 356 -9.96 8.80 -0.79
CA ASN A 356 -9.67 10.02 -0.06
C ASN A 356 -8.93 11.04 -0.95
N ALA A 357 -9.63 12.07 -1.38
CA ALA A 357 -9.05 13.15 -2.18
C ALA A 357 -8.06 14.04 -1.41
N SER A 358 -8.04 13.95 -0.08
CA SER A 358 -7.09 14.67 0.77
C SER A 358 -5.81 13.87 1.05
N ASP A 359 -5.75 12.61 0.65
CA ASP A 359 -4.53 11.82 0.73
C ASP A 359 -3.51 12.34 -0.28
N ASN A 360 -2.32 12.71 0.21
CA ASN A 360 -1.30 13.36 -0.61
C ASN A 360 -0.75 12.43 -1.69
N PHE A 361 -0.53 11.15 -1.38
CA PHE A 361 -0.05 10.18 -2.36
C PHE A 361 -1.09 9.97 -3.47
N LEU A 362 -2.36 9.78 -3.11
CA LEU A 362 -3.43 9.55 -4.09
C LEU A 362 -3.70 10.79 -4.96
N SER A 363 -3.77 11.98 -4.36
CA SER A 363 -4.13 13.21 -5.08
C SER A 363 -2.98 13.83 -5.86
N SER A 364 -1.75 13.81 -5.31
CA SER A 364 -0.60 14.50 -5.89
C SER A 364 0.30 13.59 -6.73
N THR A 365 0.22 12.28 -6.56
CA THR A 365 1.07 11.31 -7.27
C THR A 365 0.23 10.36 -8.13
N TYR A 366 -0.69 9.61 -7.52
CA TYR A 366 -1.36 8.52 -8.21
C TYR A 366 -2.37 9.02 -9.27
N GLN A 367 -3.24 9.96 -8.92
CA GLN A 367 -4.24 10.49 -9.85
C GLN A 367 -3.63 11.17 -11.08
N PRO A 368 -2.59 12.03 -10.98
CA PRO A 368 -1.92 12.57 -12.17
C PRO A 368 -1.33 11.52 -13.10
N LEU A 369 -0.84 10.40 -12.53
CA LEU A 369 -0.34 9.27 -13.31
C LEU A 369 -1.47 8.51 -14.02
N LEU A 370 -2.60 8.28 -13.37
CA LEU A 370 -3.80 7.74 -14.02
C LEU A 370 -4.23 8.63 -15.19
N GLN A 371 -4.31 9.96 -14.98
CA GLN A 371 -4.67 10.93 -16.02
C GLN A 371 -3.69 10.97 -17.20
N LYS A 372 -2.42 10.63 -16.97
CA LYS A 372 -1.43 10.47 -18.04
C LYS A 372 -1.75 9.28 -18.94
N TYR A 373 -2.25 8.18 -18.38
CA TYR A 373 -2.45 6.94 -19.11
C TYR A 373 -3.85 6.77 -19.68
N ASP A 374 -4.88 7.46 -19.16
CA ASP A 374 -6.25 7.34 -19.67
C ASP A 374 -6.34 7.82 -21.13
N ASP A 375 -5.73 8.95 -21.47
CA ASP A 375 -5.65 9.46 -22.84
C ASP A 375 -4.92 8.47 -23.77
N LEU A 376 -3.79 7.90 -23.34
CA LEU A 376 -3.01 6.94 -24.14
C LEU A 376 -3.80 5.67 -24.45
N LEU A 377 -4.69 5.27 -23.55
CA LEU A 377 -5.49 4.06 -23.65
C LEU A 377 -6.91 4.31 -24.21
N ASN A 378 -7.22 5.51 -24.68
CA ASN A 378 -8.54 5.93 -25.15
C ASN A 378 -9.64 5.61 -24.11
N LEU A 379 -9.42 5.99 -22.84
CA LEU A 379 -10.39 5.86 -21.77
C LEU A 379 -10.90 7.25 -21.37
N ASP A 380 -12.22 7.43 -21.34
CA ASP A 380 -12.89 8.60 -20.76
C ASP A 380 -13.16 8.29 -19.27
N VAL A 381 -12.21 8.68 -18.41
CA VAL A 381 -12.24 8.34 -16.99
C VAL A 381 -12.90 9.46 -16.18
N GLU A 382 -14.01 9.15 -15.54
CA GLU A 382 -14.64 10.02 -14.54
C GLU A 382 -14.03 9.76 -13.16
N TYR A 383 -13.18 10.69 -12.70
CA TYR A 383 -12.50 10.62 -11.41
C TYR A 383 -13.39 11.12 -10.28
N ILE A 384 -13.70 10.25 -9.33
CA ILE A 384 -14.54 10.56 -8.19
C ILE A 384 -13.70 10.50 -6.91
N GLY A 385 -13.51 11.66 -6.27
CA GLY A 385 -12.84 11.76 -4.97
C GLY A 385 -13.80 11.53 -3.81
N GLY A 386 -13.40 10.73 -2.83
CA GLY A 386 -14.11 10.56 -1.56
C GLY A 386 -13.86 11.74 -0.61
N ASP A 387 -14.90 12.19 0.10
CA ASP A 387 -14.77 13.16 1.17
C ASP A 387 -14.83 12.42 2.51
N GLY A 388 -13.77 12.50 3.29
CA GLY A 388 -13.76 12.06 4.67
C GLY A 388 -13.79 10.54 4.90
N GLN A 389 -13.28 9.73 3.98
CA GLN A 389 -13.08 8.29 4.15
C GLN A 389 -14.37 7.50 4.47
N THR A 390 -15.50 7.88 3.90
CA THR A 390 -16.75 7.15 4.07
C THR A 390 -17.22 6.54 2.75
N GLU A 391 -17.58 5.26 2.78
CA GLU A 391 -18.11 4.55 1.61
C GLU A 391 -19.37 5.21 1.05
N SER A 392 -20.23 5.72 1.91
CA SER A 392 -21.46 6.40 1.50
C SER A 392 -21.18 7.62 0.62
N ASN A 393 -20.08 8.34 0.82
CA ASN A 393 -19.73 9.49 -0.03
C ASN A 393 -19.31 9.05 -1.42
N ILE A 394 -18.62 7.92 -1.54
CA ILE A 394 -18.20 7.34 -2.82
C ILE A 394 -19.42 6.76 -3.55
N THR A 395 -20.22 5.97 -2.86
CA THR A 395 -21.37 5.26 -3.43
C THR A 395 -22.46 6.22 -3.92
N ASN A 396 -22.71 7.31 -3.20
CA ASN A 396 -23.67 8.33 -3.63
C ASN A 396 -23.24 9.06 -4.91
N ARG A 397 -21.98 8.98 -5.31
CA ARG A 397 -21.45 9.63 -6.52
C ARG A 397 -21.43 8.72 -7.75
N LEU A 398 -21.67 7.43 -7.59
CA LEU A 398 -21.72 6.50 -8.72
C LEU A 398 -22.88 6.85 -9.68
N GLY A 399 -24.01 7.34 -9.15
CA GLY A 399 -25.17 7.68 -9.95
C GLY A 399 -25.77 6.45 -10.64
N ASN A 400 -25.86 6.50 -11.98
CA ASN A 400 -26.31 5.37 -12.78
C ASN A 400 -25.10 4.55 -13.31
N PRO A 401 -24.83 3.35 -12.74
CA PRO A 401 -23.70 2.54 -13.18
C PRO A 401 -23.77 2.10 -14.65
N SER A 402 -24.97 2.05 -15.21
CA SER A 402 -25.18 1.60 -16.61
C SER A 402 -24.53 2.50 -17.67
N GLN A 403 -24.21 3.74 -17.30
CA GLN A 403 -23.58 4.71 -18.22
C GLN A 403 -22.08 4.44 -18.45
N TYR A 404 -21.44 3.61 -17.61
CA TYR A 404 -20.02 3.29 -17.72
C TYR A 404 -19.81 1.93 -18.39
N ASP A 405 -18.68 1.76 -19.06
CA ASP A 405 -18.25 0.51 -19.67
C ASP A 405 -17.45 -0.37 -18.69
N ALA A 406 -16.76 0.26 -17.72
CA ALA A 406 -15.93 -0.42 -16.72
C ALA A 406 -15.81 0.39 -15.42
N PHE A 407 -15.27 -0.25 -14.38
CA PHE A 407 -15.11 0.31 -13.05
C PHE A 407 -13.71 0.10 -12.52
N ALA A 408 -13.13 1.13 -11.87
CA ALA A 408 -11.93 1.03 -11.07
C ALA A 408 -12.20 1.53 -9.64
N ILE A 409 -11.92 0.70 -8.64
CA ILE A 409 -12.29 0.99 -7.26
C ILE A 409 -11.09 0.93 -6.32
N ASN A 410 -10.80 2.08 -5.69
CA ASN A 410 -9.90 2.21 -4.56
C ASN A 410 -10.75 2.23 -3.28
N MET A 411 -10.77 1.11 -2.56
CA MET A 411 -11.72 0.92 -1.44
C MET A 411 -11.38 1.78 -0.23
N VAL A 412 -12.40 2.25 0.47
CA VAL A 412 -12.26 2.87 1.79
C VAL A 412 -11.85 1.83 2.83
N LYS A 413 -12.61 0.72 2.87
CA LYS A 413 -12.34 -0.44 3.71
C LYS A 413 -12.06 -1.65 2.84
N THR A 414 -10.94 -2.27 3.05
CA THR A 414 -10.45 -3.35 2.20
C THR A 414 -11.22 -4.67 2.35
N ASP A 415 -12.00 -4.82 3.41
CA ASP A 415 -12.86 -5.98 3.69
C ASP A 415 -14.31 -5.80 3.20
N ASN A 416 -14.61 -4.75 2.43
CA ASN A 416 -15.98 -4.38 2.07
C ASN A 416 -16.30 -4.48 0.56
N ALA A 417 -15.61 -5.34 -0.16
CA ALA A 417 -15.82 -5.54 -1.60
C ALA A 417 -17.28 -5.85 -1.97
N ALA A 418 -18.00 -6.62 -1.12
CA ALA A 418 -19.39 -6.97 -1.34
C ALA A 418 -20.34 -5.77 -1.39
N SER A 419 -20.08 -4.72 -0.60
CA SER A 419 -20.89 -3.49 -0.60
C SER A 419 -20.75 -2.74 -1.92
N TYR A 420 -19.53 -2.66 -2.46
CA TYR A 420 -19.29 -2.00 -3.75
C TYR A 420 -19.92 -2.79 -4.91
N THR A 421 -19.75 -4.10 -4.94
CA THR A 421 -20.33 -4.93 -6.01
C THR A 421 -21.86 -4.91 -5.99
N ALA A 422 -22.48 -4.84 -4.80
CA ALA A 422 -23.92 -4.66 -4.68
C ALA A 422 -24.43 -3.35 -5.29
N LEU A 423 -23.62 -2.27 -5.23
CA LEU A 423 -23.94 -0.99 -5.85
C LEU A 423 -23.81 -1.02 -7.38
N LEU A 424 -22.78 -1.68 -7.88
CA LEU A 424 -22.59 -1.82 -9.33
C LEU A 424 -23.72 -2.61 -9.98
N ASN A 425 -24.43 -3.43 -9.21
CA ASN A 425 -25.54 -4.28 -9.67
C ASN A 425 -26.93 -3.59 -9.59
N GLN A 426 -26.99 -2.33 -9.18
CA GLN A 426 -28.25 -1.56 -9.18
C GLN A 426 -28.50 -0.91 -10.53
#